data_904efe8893671a57f9e96fdca3b5c21c
#
_entry.id   904efe8893671a57f9e96fdca3b5c21c
#
_cell.length_a   1.000
_cell.length_b   1.000
_cell.length_c   1.000
_cell.angle_alpha   90.00
_cell.angle_beta   90.00
_cell.angle_gamma   90.00
#
_symmetry.space_group_name_H-M   'P 1'
#
loop_
_entity.id
_entity.type
_entity.pdbx_description
1 polymer ?
#
loop_
_entity_poly.entity_id
_entity_poly.type
_entity_poly.pdbx_seq_one_letter_code
_entity_poly.pdbx_strand_id
1 'polypeptide(L)'
;MRVPVNPFKQTLAAGQVQIGLWAALASPYSTELLAGIGYDWLLIDGEHAPNDVRSTLAQLQAVASAQQAFGDARSHPIVRVPVGTGDVG
;
A
#
# COMPACT_ATOMS: atom_id res chain seq x y z
N MET A 1 10.07 -0.05 23.75
CA MET A 1 9.26 -0.56 22.63
C MET A 1 10.13 -0.74 21.40
N ARG A 2 10.01 -1.87 20.75
CA ARG A 2 10.80 -2.15 19.56
C ARG A 2 10.05 -1.67 18.32
N VAL A 3 10.73 -0.91 17.47
CA VAL A 3 10.15 -0.47 16.21
C VAL A 3 10.11 -1.67 15.24
N PRO A 4 8.98 -1.93 14.60
CA PRO A 4 8.91 -3.01 13.62
C PRO A 4 9.86 -2.77 12.45
N VAL A 5 10.43 -3.85 11.94
CA VAL A 5 11.29 -3.79 10.77
C VAL A 5 10.42 -3.63 9.53
N ASN A 6 10.84 -2.76 8.62
CA ASN A 6 10.17 -2.60 7.34
C ASN A 6 10.84 -3.50 6.29
N PRO A 7 10.24 -4.63 5.93
CA PRO A 7 10.87 -5.56 5.00
C PRO A 7 11.05 -5.00 3.59
N PHE A 8 10.16 -4.12 3.15
CA PHE A 8 10.29 -3.48 1.85
C PHE A 8 11.53 -2.59 1.80
N LYS A 9 11.72 -1.79 2.85
CA LYS A 9 12.89 -0.93 2.96
C LYS A 9 14.19 -1.74 3.00
N GLN A 10 14.19 -2.85 3.71
CA GLN A 10 15.36 -3.73 3.78
C GLN A 10 15.69 -4.31 2.41
N THR A 11 14.68 -4.75 1.68
CA THR A 11 14.87 -5.34 0.36
C THR A 11 15.42 -4.32 -0.62
N LEU A 12 14.92 -3.10 -0.58
CA LEU A 12 15.44 -2.01 -1.40
C LEU A 12 16.89 -1.71 -1.05
N ALA A 13 17.22 -1.67 0.24
CA ALA A 13 18.59 -1.39 0.67
C ALA A 13 19.55 -2.49 0.23
N ALA A 14 19.07 -3.71 0.09
CA ALA A 14 19.87 -4.84 -0.40
C ALA A 14 20.03 -4.84 -1.92
N GLY A 15 19.44 -3.87 -2.62
CA GLY A 15 19.58 -3.76 -4.07
C GLY A 15 18.71 -4.72 -4.86
N GLN A 16 17.71 -5.32 -4.25
CA GLN A 16 16.83 -6.25 -4.94
C GLN A 16 15.74 -5.49 -5.69
N VAL A 17 15.45 -5.97 -6.90
CA VAL A 17 14.40 -5.38 -7.72
C VAL A 17 13.04 -5.65 -7.10
N GLN A 18 12.22 -4.61 -6.99
CA GLN A 18 10.87 -4.70 -6.46
C GLN A 18 9.88 -4.31 -7.55
N ILE A 19 8.91 -5.15 -7.83
CA ILE A 19 7.90 -4.91 -8.84
C ILE A 19 6.57 -4.68 -8.15
N GLY A 20 5.95 -3.57 -8.43
CA GLY A 20 4.71 -3.19 -7.79
C GLY A 20 3.65 -2.73 -8.76
N LEU A 21 2.52 -2.34 -8.20
CA LEU A 21 1.36 -1.93 -8.96
C LEU A 21 0.70 -0.73 -8.31
N TRP A 22 0.14 0.14 -9.14
CA TRP A 22 -0.62 1.30 -8.71
C TRP A 22 -2.07 0.88 -8.48
N ALA A 23 -2.56 0.96 -7.25
CA ALA A 23 -3.94 0.62 -6.92
C ALA A 23 -4.79 1.87 -7.06
N ALA A 24 -5.28 2.13 -8.25
CA ALA A 24 -5.97 3.39 -8.56
C ALA A 24 -7.49 3.30 -8.53
N LEU A 25 -8.06 2.13 -8.28
CA LEU A 25 -9.51 1.96 -8.30
C LEU A 25 -10.22 2.46 -7.05
N ALA A 26 -9.45 2.79 -6.02
CA ALA A 26 -9.98 3.30 -4.75
C ALA A 26 -11.00 2.36 -4.11
N SER A 27 -10.84 1.06 -4.30
CA SER A 27 -11.72 0.04 -3.77
C SER A 27 -10.96 -0.91 -2.85
N PRO A 28 -11.43 -1.11 -1.60
CA PRO A 28 -10.77 -2.07 -0.72
C PRO A 28 -10.87 -3.50 -1.25
N TYR A 29 -11.91 -3.83 -1.99
CA TYR A 29 -12.06 -5.16 -2.54
C TYR A 29 -11.00 -5.47 -3.60
N SER A 30 -10.82 -4.56 -4.56
CA SER A 30 -9.79 -4.75 -5.58
C SER A 30 -8.40 -4.67 -4.97
N THR A 31 -8.17 -3.81 -4.00
CA THR A 31 -6.88 -3.70 -3.34
C THR A 31 -6.54 -4.96 -2.57
N GLU A 32 -7.50 -5.56 -1.88
CA GLU A 32 -7.28 -6.82 -1.18
C GLU A 32 -6.93 -7.94 -2.16
N LEU A 33 -7.64 -8.02 -3.28
CA LEU A 33 -7.37 -9.00 -4.31
C LEU A 33 -5.96 -8.82 -4.87
N LEU A 34 -5.60 -7.60 -5.22
CA LEU A 34 -4.28 -7.29 -5.79
C LEU A 34 -3.15 -7.58 -4.80
N ALA A 35 -3.39 -7.36 -3.52
CA ALA A 35 -2.38 -7.61 -2.50
C ALA A 35 -2.01 -9.08 -2.38
N GLY A 36 -2.88 -9.97 -2.86
CA GLY A 36 -2.63 -11.42 -2.82
C GLY A 36 -1.99 -11.99 -4.06
N ILE A 37 -1.78 -11.18 -5.11
CA ILE A 37 -1.34 -11.70 -6.41
C ILE A 37 0.16 -11.96 -6.45
N GLY A 38 0.96 -11.17 -5.74
CA GLY A 38 2.40 -11.40 -5.70
C GLY A 38 3.26 -10.20 -6.07
N TYR A 39 2.68 -9.03 -6.23
CA TYR A 39 3.46 -7.82 -6.38
C TYR A 39 4.22 -7.53 -5.09
N ASP A 40 5.42 -6.98 -5.23
CA ASP A 40 6.24 -6.64 -4.06
C ASP A 40 5.69 -5.46 -3.30
N TRP A 41 5.01 -4.55 -4.02
CA TRP A 41 4.37 -3.40 -3.37
C TRP A 41 3.11 -3.00 -4.13
N LEU A 42 2.20 -2.36 -3.40
CA LEU A 42 1.01 -1.71 -3.98
C LEU A 42 1.00 -0.26 -3.54
N LEU A 43 0.85 0.64 -4.49
CA LEU A 43 0.76 2.06 -4.18
C LEU A 43 -0.71 2.49 -4.16
N ILE A 44 -1.15 2.95 -2.99
CA ILE A 44 -2.47 3.53 -2.80
C ILE A 44 -2.33 5.03 -3.00
N ASP A 45 -2.95 5.55 -4.06
CA ASP A 45 -2.71 6.91 -4.49
C ASP A 45 -3.74 7.87 -3.91
N GLY A 46 -3.30 8.73 -2.99
CA GLY A 46 -4.15 9.74 -2.40
C GLY A 46 -4.14 11.07 -3.16
N GLU A 47 -3.39 11.16 -4.25
CA GLU A 47 -3.26 12.40 -5.00
C GLU A 47 -3.98 12.36 -6.34
N HIS A 48 -3.77 11.31 -7.14
CA HIS A 48 -4.30 11.22 -8.49
C HIS A 48 -5.37 10.13 -8.66
N ALA A 49 -5.87 9.59 -7.57
CA ALA A 49 -6.99 8.67 -7.58
C ALA A 49 -8.08 9.20 -6.66
N PRO A 50 -9.34 8.74 -6.78
CA PRO A 50 -10.43 9.28 -5.97
C PRO A 50 -10.41 8.72 -4.55
N ASN A 51 -9.31 8.94 -3.84
CA ASN A 51 -9.12 8.49 -2.47
C ASN A 51 -9.20 9.67 -1.50
N ASP A 52 -9.76 9.41 -0.33
CA ASP A 52 -9.67 10.29 0.82
C ASP A 52 -9.03 9.50 1.98
N VAL A 53 -9.01 10.08 3.16
CA VAL A 53 -8.42 9.42 4.33
C VAL A 53 -9.16 8.12 4.63
N ARG A 54 -10.47 8.14 4.51
CA ARG A 54 -11.30 6.98 4.84
C ARG A 54 -11.07 5.82 3.87
N SER A 55 -11.06 6.10 2.57
CA SER A 55 -10.84 5.07 1.57
C SER A 55 -9.41 4.55 1.60
N THR A 56 -8.45 5.42 1.92
CA THR A 56 -7.05 5.00 2.10
C THR A 56 -6.91 4.06 3.28
N LEU A 57 -7.55 4.37 4.40
CA LEU A 57 -7.54 3.48 5.56
C LEU A 57 -8.15 2.13 5.22
N ALA A 58 -9.29 2.13 4.54
CA ALA A 58 -9.96 0.88 4.15
C ALA A 58 -9.06 0.01 3.29
N GLN A 59 -8.31 0.61 2.39
CA GLN A 59 -7.38 -0.14 1.52
C GLN A 59 -6.18 -0.65 2.29
N LEU A 60 -5.65 0.11 3.24
CA LEU A 60 -4.56 -0.37 4.11
C LEU A 60 -5.04 -1.56 4.94
N GLN A 61 -6.26 -1.52 5.44
CA GLN A 61 -6.84 -2.64 6.16
C GLN A 61 -7.02 -3.86 5.24
N ALA A 62 -7.40 -3.63 4.00
CA ALA A 62 -7.54 -4.71 3.02
C ALA A 62 -6.20 -5.38 2.72
N VAL A 63 -5.13 -4.60 2.60
CA VAL A 63 -3.77 -5.15 2.41
C VAL A 63 -3.36 -5.95 3.63
N ALA A 64 -3.60 -5.44 4.83
CA ALA A 64 -3.26 -6.15 6.06
C ALA A 64 -4.04 -7.47 6.16
N SER A 65 -5.30 -7.46 5.76
CA SER A 65 -6.13 -8.68 5.73
C SER A 65 -5.55 -9.72 4.77
N ALA A 66 -5.11 -9.29 3.59
CA ALA A 66 -4.50 -10.18 2.61
C ALA A 66 -3.18 -10.74 3.13
N GLN A 67 -2.36 -9.91 3.77
CA GLN A 67 -1.09 -10.35 4.36
C GLN A 67 -1.34 -11.42 5.42
N GLN A 68 -2.35 -11.24 6.24
CA GLN A 68 -2.68 -12.21 7.27
C GLN A 68 -3.18 -13.53 6.69
N ALA A 69 -3.98 -13.45 5.63
CA ALA A 69 -4.57 -14.65 5.01
C ALA A 69 -3.53 -15.46 4.24
N PHE A 70 -2.57 -14.80 3.58
CA PHE A 70 -1.67 -15.45 2.64
C PHE A 70 -0.21 -15.45 3.09
N GLY A 71 0.11 -14.85 4.22
CA GLY A 71 1.46 -14.86 4.79
C GLY A 71 2.37 -13.79 4.23
N ASP A 72 3.68 -14.01 4.36
CA ASP A 72 4.68 -12.98 4.11
C ASP A 72 4.86 -12.59 2.66
N ALA A 73 4.39 -13.41 1.74
CA ALA A 73 4.59 -13.16 0.32
C ALA A 73 3.54 -12.22 -0.23
N ARG A 74 3.21 -11.16 0.50
CA ARG A 74 2.16 -10.25 0.07
C ARG A 74 2.70 -8.84 -0.06
N SER A 75 2.01 -8.05 -0.88
CA SER A 75 2.47 -6.73 -1.26
C SER A 75 2.62 -5.81 -0.06
N HIS A 76 3.68 -5.06 -0.07
CA HIS A 76 3.89 -4.01 0.91
C HIS A 76 3.09 -2.77 0.51
N PRO A 77 2.27 -2.19 1.38
CA PRO A 77 1.49 -1.01 1.02
C PRO A 77 2.34 0.25 1.05
N ILE A 78 2.19 1.07 0.02
CA ILE A 78 2.79 2.39 -0.05
C ILE A 78 1.66 3.37 -0.31
N VAL A 79 1.65 4.49 0.40
CA VAL A 79 0.63 5.52 0.21
C VAL A 79 1.30 6.77 -0.33
N ARG A 80 0.78 7.29 -1.44
CA ARG A 80 1.14 8.63 -1.88
C ARG A 80 0.14 9.59 -1.27
N VAL A 81 0.63 10.43 -0.36
CA VAL A 81 -0.23 11.40 0.31
C VAL A 81 -0.52 12.57 -0.61
N PRO A 82 -1.67 13.22 -0.44
CA PRO A 82 -1.97 14.40 -1.24
C PRO A 82 -1.06 15.56 -0.85
N VAL A 83 -0.96 16.52 -1.74
CA VAL A 83 -0.19 17.73 -1.48
C VAL A 83 -0.84 18.47 -0.32
N GLY A 84 -0.06 18.73 0.71
CA GLY A 84 -0.58 19.34 1.93
C GLY A 84 -0.63 20.83 1.87
N THR A 85 -1.05 21.42 0.74
CA THR A 85 -1.04 22.84 0.60
C THR A 85 -2.44 23.38 0.64
N GLY A 86 -2.65 24.23 -0.02
CA GLY A 86 -3.71 25.04 -0.10
C GLY A 86 -5.12 24.61 0.04
N ASP A 87 -5.31 23.48 -0.18
CA ASP A 87 -6.62 22.98 0.00
C ASP A 87 -7.02 22.93 1.43
N VAL A 88 -6.11 23.24 2.25
CA VAL A 88 -6.46 23.44 3.59
C VAL A 88 -7.48 24.51 3.71
N GLY A 89 -7.47 25.31 2.79
CA GLY A 89 -8.43 26.35 2.78
C GLY A 89 -9.79 25.87 2.53
#